data_b9bdd8cbd33e794b36efa17834acd489
#
_entry.id   b9bdd8cbd33e794b36efa17834acd489
#
_cell.length_a   1.000
_cell.length_b   1.000
_cell.length_c   1.000
_cell.angle_alpha   90.00
_cell.angle_beta   90.00
_cell.angle_gamma   90.00
#
_symmetry.space_group_name_H-M   'P 1'
#
loop_
_entity.id
_entity.type
_entity.pdbx_description
1 polymer ?
#
loop_
_entity_poly.entity_id
_entity_poly.type
_entity_poly.pdbx_seq_one_letter_code
_entity_poly.pdbx_strand_id
1 'polypeptide(L)'
;MSPPVRKVATASQIPQSADVVIVGAGMAGIAAALYLARRGTSVAVVEKGIISGEQSCRNWGWCRQQNRDPRELPLAQLALRVWRDINQEIGEETGFRETGLVYASNSAADIATWENWGRTAREHGVDTRMLSSAEVKAKLPGNSRHWLGGVHSPKDGRAEPALAVAALAKAAMAAGATIVQNCAVRAFETSGGSICGVVTEQGLIRCQALLVAGGAWSGMLLRHHGIKFLQASVKSTSFYTEAAEAVTEGGVSMQDVTIRRRLDGGYTVGLSGRGQLQVTPWGLLQAKAFWRTFKARRKGLTYAIGRQFIDGPEALTRWRADGISPFERIRTLDPAPDLHLVRKGLAKLQEIYPALTGIKAAQSWGGMVDSTPDAIPVIAPVRSRPGLFIASGFSGHGFGIGPAAGQLAADLIRGDRPCVDPAPYRYERMVDGSDLGKPGML
;
A
#
# COMPACT_ATOMS: atom_id res chain seq x y z
N MET A 1 12.90 0.54 -13.92
CA MET A 1 12.13 -0.64 -14.41
C MET A 1 11.25 -1.13 -13.29
N SER A 2 9.98 -1.44 -13.57
CA SER A 2 9.06 -1.97 -12.57
C SER A 2 9.52 -3.33 -12.07
N PRO A 3 9.32 -3.66 -10.78
CA PRO A 3 9.60 -5.00 -10.27
C PRO A 3 8.72 -6.04 -11.00
N PRO A 4 9.14 -7.30 -11.08
CA PRO A 4 8.37 -8.33 -11.77
C PRO A 4 7.02 -8.54 -11.07
N VAL A 5 5.97 -8.75 -11.86
CA VAL A 5 4.62 -9.08 -11.40
C VAL A 5 4.16 -10.32 -12.17
N ARG A 6 3.55 -11.27 -11.48
CA ARG A 6 2.93 -12.44 -12.11
C ARG A 6 1.81 -11.98 -13.05
N LYS A 7 1.92 -12.32 -14.32
CA LYS A 7 0.89 -11.99 -15.31
C LYS A 7 -0.38 -12.77 -15.04
N VAL A 8 -1.52 -12.11 -15.25
CA VAL A 8 -2.86 -12.69 -15.12
C VAL A 8 -3.62 -12.37 -16.40
N ALA A 9 -4.16 -13.38 -17.05
CA ALA A 9 -5.08 -13.20 -18.16
C ALA A 9 -6.43 -12.69 -17.63
N THR A 10 -6.98 -11.66 -18.25
CA THR A 10 -8.22 -11.01 -17.85
C THR A 10 -9.13 -10.80 -19.05
N ALA A 11 -10.36 -10.34 -18.82
CA ALA A 11 -11.27 -9.98 -19.89
C ALA A 11 -10.68 -8.86 -20.76
N SER A 12 -10.92 -8.92 -22.06
CA SER A 12 -10.48 -7.91 -23.04
C SER A 12 -11.46 -6.74 -23.18
N GLN A 13 -12.70 -6.95 -22.78
CA GLN A 13 -13.78 -5.96 -22.90
C GLN A 13 -14.47 -5.74 -21.54
N ILE A 14 -14.97 -4.52 -21.35
CA ILE A 14 -15.77 -4.17 -20.19
C ILE A 14 -17.19 -4.79 -20.31
N PRO A 15 -17.85 -5.13 -19.18
CA PRO A 15 -19.27 -5.48 -19.18
C PRO A 15 -20.13 -4.23 -19.39
N GLN A 16 -21.36 -4.41 -19.88
CA GLN A 16 -22.32 -3.29 -20.02
C GLN A 16 -22.76 -2.74 -18.66
N SER A 17 -22.84 -3.60 -17.65
CA SER A 17 -23.25 -3.25 -16.30
C SER A 17 -22.61 -4.17 -15.26
N ALA A 18 -22.51 -3.67 -14.04
CA ALA A 18 -22.16 -4.42 -12.82
C ALA A 18 -22.83 -3.73 -11.63
N ASP A 19 -23.09 -4.45 -10.53
CA ASP A 19 -23.58 -3.81 -9.30
C ASP A 19 -22.55 -2.82 -8.77
N VAL A 20 -21.27 -3.24 -8.80
CA VAL A 20 -20.13 -2.47 -8.29
C VAL A 20 -19.04 -2.38 -9.35
N VAL A 21 -18.60 -1.16 -9.65
CA VAL A 21 -17.36 -0.93 -10.42
C VAL A 21 -16.25 -0.54 -9.46
N ILE A 22 -15.08 -1.15 -9.61
CA ILE A 22 -13.88 -0.86 -8.83
C ILE A 22 -12.81 -0.26 -9.75
N VAL A 23 -12.32 0.92 -9.41
CA VAL A 23 -11.22 1.60 -10.12
C VAL A 23 -9.90 1.25 -9.48
N GLY A 24 -9.08 0.49 -10.19
CA GLY A 24 -7.74 0.09 -9.76
C GLY A 24 -7.65 -1.36 -9.27
N ALA A 25 -6.72 -2.10 -9.86
CA ALA A 25 -6.43 -3.50 -9.54
C ALA A 25 -5.20 -3.65 -8.63
N GLY A 26 -5.05 -2.77 -7.65
CA GLY A 26 -4.12 -2.90 -6.53
C GLY A 26 -4.66 -3.85 -5.45
N MET A 27 -3.91 -4.03 -4.37
CA MET A 27 -4.24 -4.93 -3.27
C MET A 27 -5.66 -4.68 -2.71
N ALA A 28 -6.01 -3.43 -2.39
CA ALA A 28 -7.31 -3.10 -1.80
C ALA A 28 -8.47 -3.32 -2.78
N GLY A 29 -8.31 -2.92 -4.05
CA GLY A 29 -9.35 -3.09 -5.07
C GLY A 29 -9.61 -4.55 -5.39
N ILE A 30 -8.56 -5.35 -5.57
CA ILE A 30 -8.68 -6.79 -5.86
C ILE A 30 -9.25 -7.56 -4.66
N ALA A 31 -8.80 -7.23 -3.43
CA ALA A 31 -9.38 -7.85 -2.24
C ALA A 31 -10.88 -7.50 -2.09
N ALA A 32 -11.28 -6.24 -2.32
CA ALA A 32 -12.69 -5.86 -2.33
C ALA A 32 -13.48 -6.65 -3.38
N ALA A 33 -12.94 -6.78 -4.60
CA ALA A 33 -13.57 -7.56 -5.66
C ALA A 33 -13.79 -9.02 -5.26
N LEU A 34 -12.80 -9.66 -4.63
CA LEU A 34 -12.90 -11.02 -4.13
C LEU A 34 -14.03 -11.17 -3.11
N TYR A 35 -14.08 -10.31 -2.10
CA TYR A 35 -15.10 -10.39 -1.05
C TYR A 35 -16.52 -10.08 -1.56
N LEU A 36 -16.66 -9.13 -2.48
CA LEU A 36 -17.94 -8.81 -3.13
C LEU A 36 -18.42 -9.98 -4.00
N ALA A 37 -17.56 -10.50 -4.88
CA ALA A 37 -17.90 -11.59 -5.79
C ALA A 37 -18.27 -12.88 -5.04
N ARG A 38 -17.51 -13.24 -3.98
CA ARG A 38 -17.83 -14.38 -3.11
C ARG A 38 -19.21 -14.28 -2.44
N ARG A 39 -19.74 -13.07 -2.32
CA ARG A 39 -21.07 -12.80 -1.74
C ARG A 39 -22.15 -12.59 -2.82
N GLY A 40 -21.87 -12.98 -4.07
CA GLY A 40 -22.82 -12.93 -5.17
C GLY A 40 -23.06 -11.54 -5.77
N THR A 41 -22.25 -10.53 -5.42
CA THR A 41 -22.33 -9.21 -6.02
C THR A 41 -21.63 -9.22 -7.39
N SER A 42 -22.27 -8.68 -8.43
CA SER A 42 -21.65 -8.51 -9.74
C SER A 42 -20.60 -7.39 -9.69
N VAL A 43 -19.35 -7.70 -10.01
CA VAL A 43 -18.22 -6.77 -9.87
C VAL A 43 -17.44 -6.65 -11.17
N ALA A 44 -17.17 -5.40 -11.58
CA ALA A 44 -16.21 -5.08 -12.61
C ALA A 44 -15.04 -4.29 -12.04
N VAL A 45 -13.82 -4.82 -12.17
CA VAL A 45 -12.58 -4.10 -11.84
C VAL A 45 -11.97 -3.55 -13.12
N VAL A 46 -11.70 -2.25 -13.14
CA VAL A 46 -11.11 -1.56 -14.29
C VAL A 46 -9.75 -1.00 -13.89
N GLU A 47 -8.70 -1.47 -14.56
CA GLU A 47 -7.30 -1.10 -14.29
C GLU A 47 -6.69 -0.43 -15.52
N LYS A 48 -6.18 0.80 -15.34
CA LYS A 48 -5.55 1.58 -16.42
C LYS A 48 -4.30 0.92 -17.01
N GLY A 49 -3.56 0.19 -16.20
CA GLY A 49 -2.35 -0.54 -16.56
C GLY A 49 -2.54 -2.03 -16.36
N ILE A 50 -1.74 -2.61 -15.49
CA ILE A 50 -1.75 -4.03 -15.16
C ILE A 50 -2.06 -4.26 -13.67
N ILE A 51 -2.61 -5.41 -13.34
CA ILE A 51 -2.82 -5.84 -11.95
C ILE A 51 -1.53 -5.67 -11.15
N SER A 52 -1.62 -4.99 -10.00
CA SER A 52 -0.47 -4.73 -9.10
C SER A 52 0.65 -3.88 -9.71
N GLY A 53 0.44 -3.19 -10.84
CA GLY A 53 1.50 -2.52 -11.60
C GLY A 53 2.23 -1.36 -10.90
N GLU A 54 1.66 -0.81 -9.83
CA GLU A 54 2.23 0.32 -9.10
C GLU A 54 2.61 -0.05 -7.65
N GLN A 55 2.06 0.61 -6.63
CA GLN A 55 2.48 0.45 -5.23
C GLN A 55 2.39 -0.99 -4.71
N SER A 56 1.40 -1.75 -5.17
CA SER A 56 1.15 -3.11 -4.66
C SER A 56 2.25 -4.12 -4.99
N CYS A 57 3.07 -3.90 -6.04
CA CYS A 57 4.25 -4.71 -6.32
C CYS A 57 5.56 -4.08 -5.85
N ARG A 58 5.56 -2.80 -5.43
CA ARG A 58 6.78 -2.01 -5.17
C ARG A 58 7.12 -1.89 -3.69
N ASN A 59 6.32 -2.50 -2.82
CA ASN A 59 6.51 -2.51 -1.38
C ASN A 59 7.51 -3.60 -0.94
N TRP A 60 7.82 -3.60 0.36
CA TRP A 60 8.77 -4.56 0.92
C TRP A 60 8.17 -5.95 1.19
N GLY A 61 6.87 -6.13 1.04
CA GLY A 61 6.18 -7.40 1.31
C GLY A 61 5.97 -7.70 2.80
N TRP A 62 5.97 -6.69 3.66
CA TRP A 62 5.73 -6.87 5.08
C TRP A 62 4.25 -6.91 5.42
N CYS A 63 3.84 -7.96 6.10
CA CYS A 63 2.51 -8.13 6.70
C CYS A 63 2.69 -8.02 8.21
N ARG A 64 2.39 -6.84 8.77
CA ARG A 64 2.77 -6.52 10.14
C ARG A 64 1.71 -5.75 10.91
N GLN A 65 1.71 -5.93 12.21
CA GLN A 65 1.04 -5.10 13.20
C GLN A 65 2.03 -4.25 14.00
N GLN A 66 3.31 -4.65 14.10
CA GLN A 66 4.35 -3.91 14.81
C GLN A 66 4.43 -2.46 14.35
N ASN A 67 4.44 -1.52 15.30
CA ASN A 67 4.49 -0.07 15.06
C ASN A 67 3.33 0.48 14.21
N ARG A 68 2.14 -0.14 14.26
CA ARG A 68 0.94 0.43 13.66
C ARG A 68 0.32 1.49 14.58
N ASP A 69 -0.33 2.46 13.98
CA ASP A 69 -1.19 3.37 14.72
C ASP A 69 -2.28 2.57 15.46
N PRO A 70 -2.61 2.88 16.72
CA PRO A 70 -3.66 2.17 17.46
C PRO A 70 -5.00 2.10 16.70
N ARG A 71 -5.33 3.12 15.91
CA ARG A 71 -6.53 3.15 15.07
C ARG A 71 -6.52 2.10 13.95
N GLU A 72 -5.32 1.69 13.48
CA GLU A 72 -5.16 0.66 12.44
C GLU A 72 -4.98 -0.75 13.01
N LEU A 73 -4.67 -0.91 14.30
CA LEU A 73 -4.37 -2.22 14.89
C LEU A 73 -5.49 -3.25 14.67
N PRO A 74 -6.79 -2.93 14.85
CA PRO A 74 -7.86 -3.91 14.59
C PRO A 74 -7.84 -4.42 13.13
N LEU A 75 -7.62 -3.52 12.16
CA LEU A 75 -7.54 -3.87 10.74
C LEU A 75 -6.27 -4.68 10.43
N ALA A 76 -5.12 -4.33 11.03
CA ALA A 76 -3.87 -5.05 10.84
C ALA A 76 -3.92 -6.47 11.43
N GLN A 77 -4.55 -6.63 12.59
CA GLN A 77 -4.77 -7.95 13.21
C GLN A 77 -5.70 -8.83 12.37
N LEU A 78 -6.80 -8.25 11.85
CA LEU A 78 -7.68 -8.97 10.93
C LEU A 78 -6.92 -9.38 9.67
N ALA A 79 -6.15 -8.46 9.08
CA ALA A 79 -5.37 -8.76 7.89
C ALA A 79 -4.38 -9.92 8.12
N LEU A 80 -3.70 -9.97 9.26
CA LEU A 80 -2.79 -11.09 9.58
C LEU A 80 -3.53 -12.42 9.72
N ARG A 81 -4.76 -12.42 10.27
CA ARG A 81 -5.59 -13.65 10.26
C ARG A 81 -5.90 -14.09 8.83
N VAL A 82 -6.34 -13.16 7.98
CA VAL A 82 -6.59 -13.44 6.57
C VAL A 82 -5.32 -13.95 5.86
N TRP A 83 -4.17 -13.33 6.09
CA TRP A 83 -2.92 -13.75 5.47
C TRP A 83 -2.51 -15.18 5.83
N ARG A 84 -2.77 -15.66 7.06
CA ARG A 84 -2.45 -17.04 7.48
C ARG A 84 -3.18 -18.08 6.67
N ASP A 85 -4.44 -17.81 6.39
CA ASP A 85 -5.34 -18.81 5.79
C ASP A 85 -5.47 -18.62 4.27
N ILE A 86 -5.02 -17.46 3.73
CA ILE A 86 -5.33 -17.02 2.37
C ILE A 86 -4.86 -18.00 1.28
N ASN A 87 -3.68 -18.59 1.41
CA ASN A 87 -3.16 -19.55 0.40
C ASN A 87 -4.07 -20.76 0.28
N GLN A 88 -4.54 -21.28 1.41
CA GLN A 88 -5.47 -22.42 1.45
C GLN A 88 -6.85 -22.01 0.95
N GLU A 89 -7.36 -20.86 1.39
CA GLU A 89 -8.69 -20.38 1.00
C GLU A 89 -8.84 -20.10 -0.50
N ILE A 90 -7.80 -19.61 -1.14
CA ILE A 90 -7.86 -19.25 -2.56
C ILE A 90 -7.21 -20.29 -3.48
N GLY A 91 -6.52 -21.31 -2.93
CA GLY A 91 -5.83 -22.34 -3.71
C GLY A 91 -4.64 -21.81 -4.54
N GLU A 92 -4.07 -20.66 -4.18
CA GLU A 92 -2.98 -19.98 -4.91
C GLU A 92 -1.89 -19.53 -3.94
N GLU A 93 -0.63 -19.51 -4.38
CA GLU A 93 0.51 -19.07 -3.58
C GLU A 93 0.64 -17.53 -3.60
N THR A 94 0.54 -16.91 -2.42
CA THR A 94 0.77 -15.48 -2.20
C THR A 94 2.18 -15.17 -1.70
N GLY A 95 2.93 -16.18 -1.33
CA GLY A 95 4.24 -16.06 -0.69
C GLY A 95 4.17 -15.71 0.80
N PHE A 96 2.99 -15.75 1.41
CA PHE A 96 2.87 -15.45 2.84
C PHE A 96 3.54 -16.51 3.69
N ARG A 97 4.35 -16.03 4.66
CA ARG A 97 4.97 -16.84 5.72
C ARG A 97 4.94 -16.03 7.02
N GLU A 98 4.44 -16.64 8.09
CA GLU A 98 4.53 -16.10 9.44
C GLU A 98 5.94 -16.37 9.98
N THR A 99 6.82 -15.40 9.90
CA THR A 99 8.23 -15.53 10.23
C THR A 99 8.67 -14.63 11.39
N GLY A 100 7.75 -13.84 11.88
CA GLY A 100 8.04 -12.72 12.77
C GLY A 100 8.77 -11.58 12.08
N LEU A 101 8.83 -10.45 12.77
CA LEU A 101 9.64 -9.29 12.39
C LEU A 101 10.52 -8.86 13.57
N VAL A 102 11.76 -8.48 13.25
CA VAL A 102 12.73 -7.97 14.23
C VAL A 102 13.12 -6.55 13.86
N TYR A 103 13.09 -5.66 14.84
CA TYR A 103 13.66 -4.32 14.71
C TYR A 103 14.83 -4.23 15.67
N ALA A 104 15.98 -3.76 15.21
CA ALA A 104 17.19 -3.57 16.01
C ALA A 104 17.70 -2.13 15.85
N SER A 105 18.13 -1.52 16.96
CA SER A 105 18.64 -0.15 16.94
C SER A 105 19.73 0.07 17.99
N ASN A 106 20.57 1.06 17.70
CA ASN A 106 21.55 1.65 18.62
C ASN A 106 21.09 3.01 19.17
N SER A 107 19.84 3.40 18.89
CA SER A 107 19.22 4.62 19.39
C SER A 107 18.37 4.32 20.62
N ALA A 108 18.73 4.90 21.78
CA ALA A 108 17.90 4.83 22.97
C ALA A 108 16.49 5.41 22.75
N ALA A 109 16.35 6.40 21.85
CA ALA A 109 15.07 6.99 21.51
C ALA A 109 14.16 5.99 20.74
N ASP A 110 14.74 5.14 19.87
CA ASP A 110 13.99 4.09 19.19
C ASP A 110 13.50 3.05 20.19
N ILE A 111 14.38 2.60 21.10
CA ILE A 111 14.03 1.64 22.16
C ILE A 111 12.89 2.17 23.02
N ALA A 112 12.99 3.42 23.52
CA ALA A 112 11.93 4.05 24.30
C ALA A 112 10.61 4.19 23.51
N THR A 113 10.70 4.46 22.21
CA THR A 113 9.54 4.51 21.34
C THR A 113 8.85 3.15 21.23
N TRP A 114 9.62 2.07 21.08
CA TRP A 114 9.06 0.71 21.00
C TRP A 114 8.50 0.23 22.34
N GLU A 115 9.12 0.59 23.46
CA GLU A 115 8.60 0.32 24.81
C GLU A 115 7.24 1.01 25.02
N ASN A 116 7.15 2.29 24.64
CA ASN A 116 5.90 3.05 24.72
C ASN A 116 4.82 2.43 23.85
N TRP A 117 5.15 2.12 22.60
CA TRP A 117 4.22 1.46 21.68
C TRP A 117 3.81 0.07 22.19
N GLY A 118 4.73 -0.68 22.80
CA GLY A 118 4.49 -1.99 23.38
C GLY A 118 3.44 -1.99 24.49
N ARG A 119 3.24 -0.88 25.21
CA ARG A 119 2.13 -0.75 26.18
C ARG A 119 0.79 -0.73 25.45
N THR A 120 0.64 0.13 24.46
CA THR A 120 -0.56 0.19 23.62
C THR A 120 -0.80 -1.13 22.88
N ALA A 121 0.26 -1.77 22.38
CA ALA A 121 0.15 -3.05 21.71
C ALA A 121 -0.46 -4.14 22.60
N ARG A 122 -0.05 -4.22 23.86
CA ARG A 122 -0.61 -5.17 24.84
C ARG A 122 -2.10 -4.92 25.11
N GLU A 123 -2.51 -3.66 25.23
CA GLU A 123 -3.93 -3.28 25.38
C GLU A 123 -4.79 -3.78 24.21
N HIS A 124 -4.20 -3.91 23.02
CA HIS A 124 -4.85 -4.43 21.83
C HIS A 124 -4.58 -5.92 21.58
N GLY A 125 -3.95 -6.63 22.53
CA GLY A 125 -3.65 -8.07 22.40
C GLY A 125 -2.57 -8.40 21.36
N VAL A 126 -1.69 -7.44 21.03
CA VAL A 126 -0.57 -7.67 20.12
C VAL A 126 0.58 -8.33 20.87
N ASP A 127 1.04 -9.50 20.40
CA ASP A 127 2.25 -10.16 20.91
C ASP A 127 3.50 -9.43 20.36
N THR A 128 4.12 -8.66 21.22
CA THR A 128 5.38 -7.94 20.92
C THR A 128 6.28 -7.95 22.15
N ARG A 129 7.58 -8.14 21.93
CA ARG A 129 8.56 -8.34 23.01
C ARG A 129 9.78 -7.46 22.76
N MET A 130 10.16 -6.68 23.76
CA MET A 130 11.46 -6.02 23.75
C MET A 130 12.58 -7.06 23.81
N LEU A 131 13.65 -6.79 23.11
CA LEU A 131 14.84 -7.64 23.06
C LEU A 131 16.03 -6.89 23.65
N SER A 132 16.75 -7.55 24.55
CA SER A 132 18.10 -7.14 24.99
C SER A 132 19.10 -7.27 23.84
N SER A 133 20.28 -6.69 23.99
CA SER A 133 21.40 -6.83 23.05
C SER A 133 21.74 -8.30 22.75
N ALA A 134 21.77 -9.16 23.79
CA ALA A 134 22.06 -10.58 23.63
C ALA A 134 20.96 -11.31 22.85
N GLU A 135 19.69 -10.99 23.10
CA GLU A 135 18.56 -11.57 22.37
C GLU A 135 18.51 -11.11 20.91
N VAL A 136 18.86 -9.84 20.62
CA VAL A 136 19.00 -9.36 19.23
C VAL A 136 20.09 -10.15 18.51
N LYS A 137 21.25 -10.37 19.15
CA LYS A 137 22.34 -11.16 18.58
C LYS A 137 21.91 -12.60 18.28
N ALA A 138 21.13 -13.21 19.16
CA ALA A 138 20.60 -14.57 18.96
C ALA A 138 19.56 -14.63 17.83
N LYS A 139 18.73 -13.59 17.68
CA LYS A 139 17.70 -13.49 16.61
C LYS A 139 18.28 -13.15 15.23
N LEU A 140 19.42 -12.47 15.19
CA LEU A 140 20.08 -12.03 13.96
C LEU A 140 21.50 -12.63 13.91
N PRO A 141 21.63 -13.95 13.73
CA PRO A 141 22.93 -14.61 13.68
C PRO A 141 23.77 -14.09 12.51
N GLY A 142 25.09 -14.11 12.66
CA GLY A 142 26.03 -13.69 11.62
C GLY A 142 26.13 -12.18 11.40
N ASN A 143 25.34 -11.34 12.10
CA ASN A 143 25.53 -9.90 12.00
C ASN A 143 26.78 -9.46 12.80
N SER A 144 27.54 -8.52 12.21
CA SER A 144 28.77 -7.98 12.78
C SER A 144 28.55 -6.80 13.72
N ARG A 145 27.37 -6.18 13.68
CA ARG A 145 27.07 -4.97 14.43
C ARG A 145 26.54 -5.30 15.82
N HIS A 146 27.05 -4.59 16.82
CA HIS A 146 26.46 -4.61 18.16
C HIS A 146 25.20 -3.74 18.17
N TRP A 147 24.11 -4.24 18.77
CA TRP A 147 22.84 -3.53 18.90
C TRP A 147 22.56 -3.24 20.37
N LEU A 148 22.06 -2.04 20.68
CA LEU A 148 21.64 -1.68 22.04
C LEU A 148 20.45 -2.54 22.50
N GLY A 149 19.53 -2.81 21.58
CA GLY A 149 18.35 -3.61 21.83
C GLY A 149 17.45 -3.68 20.59
N GLY A 150 16.28 -4.24 20.77
CA GLY A 150 15.34 -4.41 19.69
C GLY A 150 13.92 -4.70 20.15
N VAL A 151 13.05 -4.99 19.19
CA VAL A 151 11.70 -5.49 19.42
C VAL A 151 11.38 -6.60 18.43
N HIS A 152 10.66 -7.60 18.87
CA HIS A 152 10.23 -8.75 18.09
C HIS A 152 8.71 -8.91 18.13
N SER A 153 8.09 -9.05 16.96
CA SER A 153 6.68 -9.39 16.80
C SER A 153 6.60 -10.76 16.13
N PRO A 154 6.40 -11.85 16.88
CA PRO A 154 6.49 -13.21 16.35
C PRO A 154 5.38 -13.56 15.36
N LYS A 155 4.21 -12.94 15.48
CA LYS A 155 3.03 -13.18 14.63
C LYS A 155 2.96 -12.33 13.38
N ASP A 156 3.93 -11.44 13.18
CA ASP A 156 4.07 -10.72 11.92
C ASP A 156 4.66 -11.64 10.83
N GLY A 157 4.48 -11.28 9.58
CA GLY A 157 4.91 -12.12 8.48
C GLY A 157 5.36 -11.31 7.27
N ARG A 158 5.65 -12.05 6.22
CA ARG A 158 6.01 -11.55 4.90
C ARG A 158 5.20 -12.22 3.81
N ALA A 159 4.99 -11.53 2.70
CA ALA A 159 4.41 -12.12 1.49
C ALA A 159 5.19 -11.63 0.26
N GLU A 160 4.89 -12.21 -0.92
CA GLU A 160 5.54 -11.81 -2.17
C GLU A 160 4.66 -10.82 -2.95
N PRO A 161 5.05 -9.53 -3.03
CA PRO A 161 4.29 -8.54 -3.81
C PRO A 161 4.10 -8.93 -5.27
N ALA A 162 5.06 -9.66 -5.83
CA ALA A 162 4.99 -10.17 -7.20
C ALA A 162 3.90 -11.23 -7.42
N LEU A 163 3.46 -11.93 -6.36
CA LEU A 163 2.53 -13.07 -6.43
C LEU A 163 1.16 -12.72 -5.84
N ALA A 164 1.13 -12.04 -4.70
CA ALA A 164 -0.04 -11.96 -3.84
C ALA A 164 -1.28 -11.36 -4.52
N VAL A 165 -1.14 -10.20 -5.18
CA VAL A 165 -2.31 -9.56 -5.82
C VAL A 165 -2.77 -10.35 -7.04
N ALA A 166 -1.85 -10.96 -7.77
CA ALA A 166 -2.17 -11.82 -8.90
C ALA A 166 -2.95 -13.08 -8.47
N ALA A 167 -2.56 -13.68 -7.33
CA ALA A 167 -3.27 -14.81 -6.73
C ALA A 167 -4.69 -14.43 -6.32
N LEU A 168 -4.84 -13.31 -5.61
CA LEU A 168 -6.15 -12.78 -5.24
C LEU A 168 -7.02 -12.43 -6.46
N ALA A 169 -6.42 -11.88 -7.53
CA ALA A 169 -7.15 -11.55 -8.76
C ALA A 169 -7.71 -12.79 -9.44
N LYS A 170 -6.93 -13.87 -9.51
CA LYS A 170 -7.43 -15.16 -10.01
C LYS A 170 -8.59 -15.69 -9.18
N ALA A 171 -8.48 -15.63 -7.86
CA ALA A 171 -9.56 -16.03 -6.96
C ALA A 171 -10.81 -15.16 -7.12
N ALA A 172 -10.65 -13.84 -7.31
CA ALA A 172 -11.77 -12.94 -7.57
C ALA A 172 -12.49 -13.27 -8.88
N MET A 173 -11.73 -13.58 -9.95
CA MET A 173 -12.30 -14.00 -11.23
C MET A 173 -12.98 -15.38 -11.12
N ALA A 174 -12.40 -16.32 -10.38
CA ALA A 174 -13.04 -17.62 -10.11
C ALA A 174 -14.34 -17.47 -9.32
N ALA A 175 -14.46 -16.44 -8.50
CA ALA A 175 -15.69 -16.08 -7.79
C ALA A 175 -16.68 -15.27 -8.64
N GLY A 176 -16.37 -14.96 -9.91
CA GLY A 176 -17.26 -14.28 -10.85
C GLY A 176 -16.97 -12.79 -11.09
N ALA A 177 -15.90 -12.22 -10.52
CA ALA A 177 -15.51 -10.84 -10.82
C ALA A 177 -14.96 -10.71 -12.26
N THR A 178 -15.39 -9.69 -12.99
CA THR A 178 -14.79 -9.31 -14.28
C THR A 178 -13.65 -8.33 -14.01
N ILE A 179 -12.45 -8.65 -14.49
CA ILE A 179 -11.28 -7.75 -14.39
C ILE A 179 -10.82 -7.39 -15.79
N VAL A 180 -10.65 -6.09 -16.06
CA VAL A 180 -10.17 -5.56 -17.34
C VAL A 180 -8.93 -4.72 -17.09
N GLN A 181 -7.82 -5.13 -17.71
CA GLN A 181 -6.55 -4.41 -17.68
C GLN A 181 -6.39 -3.51 -18.91
N ASN A 182 -5.46 -2.56 -18.86
CA ASN A 182 -5.22 -1.58 -19.91
C ASN A 182 -6.49 -0.83 -20.31
N CYS A 183 -7.34 -0.58 -19.34
CA CYS A 183 -8.59 0.17 -19.51
C CYS A 183 -8.68 1.23 -18.42
N ALA A 184 -8.55 2.48 -18.80
CA ALA A 184 -8.61 3.60 -17.87
C ALA A 184 -10.05 4.06 -17.64
N VAL A 185 -10.39 4.35 -16.39
CA VAL A 185 -11.59 5.11 -16.05
C VAL A 185 -11.30 6.59 -16.26
N ARG A 186 -12.11 7.25 -17.09
CA ARG A 186 -12.01 8.68 -17.41
C ARG A 186 -12.83 9.54 -16.48
N ALA A 187 -14.03 9.07 -16.12
CA ALA A 187 -14.97 9.79 -15.27
C ALA A 187 -16.02 8.85 -14.71
N PHE A 188 -16.89 9.34 -13.84
CA PHE A 188 -18.12 8.65 -13.45
C PHE A 188 -19.33 9.54 -13.63
N GLU A 189 -20.47 8.93 -13.80
CA GLU A 189 -21.76 9.60 -14.02
C GLU A 189 -22.64 9.52 -12.79
N THR A 190 -23.49 10.53 -12.62
CA THR A 190 -24.47 10.59 -11.54
C THR A 190 -25.86 10.92 -12.08
N SER A 191 -26.86 10.31 -11.47
CA SER A 191 -28.27 10.64 -11.70
C SER A 191 -28.93 10.95 -10.35
N GLY A 192 -29.59 12.08 -10.22
CA GLY A 192 -30.13 12.52 -8.92
C GLY A 192 -29.07 12.66 -7.82
N GLY A 193 -27.81 12.90 -8.18
CA GLY A 193 -26.68 13.00 -7.23
C GLY A 193 -26.02 11.67 -6.85
N SER A 194 -26.62 10.54 -7.20
CA SER A 194 -26.12 9.18 -6.92
C SER A 194 -25.33 8.62 -8.11
N ILE A 195 -24.36 7.75 -7.84
CA ILE A 195 -23.61 7.03 -8.89
C ILE A 195 -24.57 6.23 -9.77
N CYS A 196 -24.41 6.33 -11.11
CA CYS A 196 -25.19 5.55 -12.07
C CYS A 196 -24.33 4.92 -13.16
N GLY A 197 -23.05 5.28 -13.29
CA GLY A 197 -22.17 4.71 -14.29
C GLY A 197 -20.72 5.19 -14.18
N VAL A 198 -19.84 4.47 -14.88
CA VAL A 198 -18.41 4.75 -14.95
C VAL A 198 -18.00 4.81 -16.43
N VAL A 199 -17.47 5.94 -16.85
CA VAL A 199 -16.96 6.16 -18.20
C VAL A 199 -15.53 5.69 -18.30
N THR A 200 -15.29 4.69 -19.14
CA THR A 200 -13.95 4.17 -19.42
C THR A 200 -13.52 4.55 -20.83
N GLU A 201 -12.29 4.28 -21.21
CA GLU A 201 -11.82 4.44 -22.58
C GLU A 201 -12.50 3.46 -23.57
N GLN A 202 -13.09 2.35 -23.08
CA GLN A 202 -13.82 1.38 -23.88
C GLN A 202 -15.33 1.64 -23.91
N GLY A 203 -15.84 2.60 -23.13
CA GLY A 203 -17.27 2.93 -23.06
C GLY A 203 -17.78 3.03 -21.62
N LEU A 204 -19.09 3.01 -21.47
CA LEU A 204 -19.80 3.17 -20.21
C LEU A 204 -20.11 1.81 -19.58
N ILE A 205 -19.84 1.68 -18.29
CA ILE A 205 -20.33 0.60 -17.43
C ILE A 205 -21.41 1.19 -16.52
N ARG A 206 -22.64 0.72 -16.59
CA ARG A 206 -23.70 1.10 -15.64
C ARG A 206 -23.47 0.43 -14.30
N CYS A 207 -23.61 1.18 -13.20
CA CYS A 207 -23.45 0.62 -11.87
C CYS A 207 -24.22 1.43 -10.82
N GLN A 208 -24.47 0.82 -9.66
CA GLN A 208 -25.08 1.51 -8.51
C GLN A 208 -24.02 1.92 -7.47
N ALA A 209 -22.86 1.29 -7.49
CA ALA A 209 -21.76 1.63 -6.60
C ALA A 209 -20.42 1.68 -7.35
N LEU A 210 -19.58 2.63 -6.94
CA LEU A 210 -18.23 2.85 -7.43
C LEU A 210 -17.26 2.86 -6.26
N LEU A 211 -16.25 1.97 -6.28
CA LEU A 211 -15.13 2.01 -5.35
C LEU A 211 -13.90 2.62 -6.02
N VAL A 212 -13.41 3.74 -5.53
CA VAL A 212 -12.15 4.35 -5.97
C VAL A 212 -11.00 3.79 -5.14
N ALA A 213 -10.24 2.88 -5.75
CA ALA A 213 -9.06 2.20 -5.18
C ALA A 213 -7.80 2.42 -6.04
N GLY A 214 -7.72 3.59 -6.70
CA GLY A 214 -6.70 3.95 -7.69
C GLY A 214 -5.34 4.37 -7.09
N GLY A 215 -5.07 4.10 -5.80
CA GLY A 215 -3.80 4.44 -5.15
C GLY A 215 -3.48 5.94 -5.30
N ALA A 216 -2.27 6.28 -5.74
CA ALA A 216 -1.84 7.67 -5.91
C ALA A 216 -2.72 8.49 -6.88
N TRP A 217 -3.47 7.83 -7.77
CA TRP A 217 -4.33 8.47 -8.76
C TRP A 217 -5.75 8.77 -8.25
N SER A 218 -6.13 8.26 -7.08
CA SER A 218 -7.47 8.46 -6.53
C SER A 218 -7.82 9.93 -6.35
N GLY A 219 -6.88 10.72 -5.83
CA GLY A 219 -7.09 12.15 -5.63
C GLY A 219 -7.33 12.92 -6.93
N MET A 220 -6.69 12.54 -8.04
CA MET A 220 -6.92 13.17 -9.34
C MET A 220 -8.30 12.87 -9.89
N LEU A 221 -8.76 11.61 -9.84
CA LEU A 221 -10.10 11.22 -10.29
C LEU A 221 -11.18 11.89 -9.44
N LEU A 222 -11.05 11.88 -8.12
CA LEU A 222 -12.01 12.50 -7.21
C LEU A 222 -12.08 14.03 -7.42
N ARG A 223 -10.93 14.68 -7.59
CA ARG A 223 -10.85 16.12 -7.86
C ARG A 223 -11.52 16.51 -9.18
N HIS A 224 -11.43 15.67 -10.22
CA HIS A 224 -12.12 15.88 -11.48
C HIS A 224 -13.64 16.04 -11.30
N HIS A 225 -14.19 15.37 -10.30
CA HIS A 225 -15.61 15.45 -9.91
C HIS A 225 -15.90 16.39 -8.74
N GLY A 226 -14.98 17.29 -8.40
CA GLY A 226 -15.17 18.28 -7.33
C GLY A 226 -15.11 17.69 -5.91
N ILE A 227 -14.64 16.46 -5.75
CA ILE A 227 -14.52 15.80 -4.45
C ILE A 227 -13.12 16.02 -3.90
N LYS A 228 -13.03 16.66 -2.74
CA LYS A 228 -11.77 16.94 -2.07
C LYS A 228 -11.24 15.66 -1.43
N PHE A 229 -10.02 15.27 -1.79
CA PHE A 229 -9.31 14.17 -1.15
C PHE A 229 -7.88 14.61 -0.82
N LEU A 230 -7.54 14.60 0.48
CA LEU A 230 -6.23 15.02 0.96
C LEU A 230 -5.23 13.88 0.77
N GLN A 231 -4.46 13.96 -0.30
CA GLN A 231 -3.49 12.94 -0.70
C GLN A 231 -2.23 13.59 -1.24
N ALA A 232 -1.07 13.14 -0.79
CA ALA A 232 0.24 13.54 -1.28
C ALA A 232 1.12 12.30 -1.45
N SER A 233 2.07 12.34 -2.38
CA SER A 233 2.92 11.22 -2.69
C SER A 233 4.40 11.51 -2.42
N VAL A 234 5.10 10.48 -1.95
CA VAL A 234 6.56 10.50 -1.75
C VAL A 234 7.18 9.38 -2.56
N LYS A 235 8.19 9.69 -3.36
CA LYS A 235 8.97 8.68 -4.09
C LYS A 235 9.87 7.93 -3.10
N SER A 236 9.72 6.61 -3.04
CA SER A 236 10.58 5.69 -2.32
C SER A 236 11.40 4.87 -3.30
N THR A 237 12.58 4.41 -2.88
CA THR A 237 13.44 3.51 -3.66
C THR A 237 13.63 2.20 -2.92
N SER A 238 13.49 1.10 -3.64
CA SER A 238 13.75 -0.24 -3.14
C SER A 238 14.44 -1.06 -4.23
N PHE A 239 15.04 -2.17 -3.81
CA PHE A 239 15.67 -3.11 -4.73
C PHE A 239 15.60 -4.53 -4.16
N TYR A 240 15.85 -5.52 -5.00
CA TYR A 240 16.11 -6.88 -4.51
C TYR A 240 17.48 -7.36 -5.00
N THR A 241 18.05 -8.29 -4.24
CA THR A 241 19.36 -8.87 -4.48
C THR A 241 19.24 -10.17 -5.25
N GLU A 242 20.35 -10.64 -5.81
CA GLU A 242 20.51 -12.03 -6.21
C GLU A 242 20.28 -12.95 -5.01
N ALA A 243 20.06 -14.25 -5.26
CA ALA A 243 19.99 -15.26 -4.22
C ALA A 243 21.30 -15.31 -3.43
N ALA A 244 21.20 -15.48 -2.11
CA ALA A 244 22.35 -15.45 -1.21
C ALA A 244 22.08 -16.29 0.05
N GLU A 245 23.10 -16.40 0.90
CA GLU A 245 23.00 -17.08 2.18
C GLU A 245 21.84 -16.56 3.03
N ALA A 246 21.16 -17.45 3.74
CA ALA A 246 20.03 -17.13 4.60
C ALA A 246 20.51 -16.53 5.93
N VAL A 247 20.52 -15.20 6.04
CA VAL A 247 20.83 -14.48 7.30
C VAL A 247 19.58 -14.19 8.13
N THR A 248 18.40 -14.35 7.56
CA THR A 248 17.10 -14.30 8.22
C THR A 248 16.04 -14.97 7.33
N GLU A 249 15.00 -15.53 7.95
CA GLU A 249 13.84 -16.07 7.23
C GLU A 249 12.71 -15.03 7.06
N GLY A 250 12.73 -13.98 7.86
CA GLY A 250 11.66 -12.97 7.91
C GLY A 250 12.07 -11.61 7.39
N GLY A 251 11.47 -10.61 8.00
CA GLY A 251 11.80 -9.21 7.82
C GLY A 251 12.59 -8.67 9.02
N VAL A 252 13.59 -7.85 8.73
CA VAL A 252 14.42 -7.21 9.75
C VAL A 252 14.61 -5.73 9.42
N SER A 253 14.37 -4.85 10.40
CA SER A 253 14.75 -3.44 10.35
C SER A 253 15.97 -3.20 11.22
N MET A 254 17.03 -2.73 10.62
CA MET A 254 18.34 -2.50 11.27
C MET A 254 18.69 -1.02 11.15
N GLN A 255 17.89 -0.18 11.81
CA GLN A 255 18.05 1.29 11.84
C GLN A 255 18.10 1.95 10.46
N ASP A 256 19.18 1.77 9.70
CA ASP A 256 19.39 2.39 8.39
C ASP A 256 18.90 1.55 7.21
N VAL A 257 18.90 0.22 7.35
CA VAL A 257 18.54 -0.72 6.28
C VAL A 257 17.49 -1.71 6.77
N THR A 258 16.59 -2.02 5.87
CA THR A 258 15.50 -2.97 6.10
C THR A 258 15.61 -4.06 5.05
N ILE A 259 15.51 -5.31 5.49
CA ILE A 259 15.56 -6.47 4.60
C ILE A 259 14.36 -7.39 4.82
N ARG A 260 13.99 -8.11 3.78
CA ARG A 260 13.02 -9.20 3.82
C ARG A 260 13.52 -10.36 2.96
N ARG A 261 13.58 -11.55 3.52
CA ARG A 261 13.86 -12.78 2.76
C ARG A 261 12.78 -13.01 1.71
N ARG A 262 13.18 -13.33 0.48
CA ARG A 262 12.30 -13.65 -0.67
C ARG A 262 12.21 -15.16 -0.87
N LEU A 263 11.18 -15.62 -1.56
CA LEU A 263 11.05 -17.05 -1.91
C LEU A 263 12.13 -17.52 -2.91
N ASP A 264 12.65 -16.60 -3.73
CA ASP A 264 13.74 -16.89 -4.68
C ASP A 264 15.13 -16.93 -4.05
N GLY A 265 15.20 -16.80 -2.72
CA GLY A 265 16.47 -16.84 -2.00
C GLY A 265 17.24 -15.51 -1.97
N GLY A 266 16.74 -14.46 -2.59
CA GLY A 266 17.28 -13.11 -2.47
C GLY A 266 16.68 -12.33 -1.30
N TYR A 267 17.00 -11.03 -1.25
CA TYR A 267 16.46 -10.10 -0.27
C TYR A 267 15.81 -8.90 -0.95
N THR A 268 14.60 -8.53 -0.53
CA THR A 268 14.10 -7.17 -0.79
C THR A 268 14.72 -6.24 0.23
N VAL A 269 15.29 -5.13 -0.25
CA VAL A 269 16.03 -4.17 0.58
C VAL A 269 15.44 -2.77 0.41
N GLY A 270 15.27 -2.08 1.52
CA GLY A 270 14.84 -0.69 1.60
C GLY A 270 15.63 0.11 2.63
N LEU A 271 15.59 1.42 2.52
CA LEU A 271 16.15 2.32 3.53
C LEU A 271 14.99 3.04 4.23
N SER A 272 14.81 2.72 5.50
CA SER A 272 13.74 3.29 6.32
C SER A 272 13.89 4.81 6.46
N GLY A 273 12.75 5.52 6.43
CA GLY A 273 12.72 6.96 6.66
C GLY A 273 13.36 7.80 5.54
N ARG A 274 13.68 7.21 4.38
CA ARG A 274 14.24 7.92 3.22
C ARG A 274 13.24 7.99 2.08
N GLY A 275 13.09 9.20 1.52
CA GLY A 275 12.21 9.42 0.38
C GLY A 275 12.52 10.74 -0.34
N GLN A 276 11.89 10.93 -1.49
CA GLN A 276 11.97 12.17 -2.25
C GLN A 276 10.57 12.73 -2.42
N LEU A 277 10.34 13.90 -1.83
CA LEU A 277 9.11 14.66 -2.04
C LEU A 277 9.18 15.35 -3.40
N GLN A 278 8.27 15.01 -4.28
CA GLN A 278 8.07 15.76 -5.52
C GLN A 278 7.26 17.01 -5.20
N VAL A 279 7.83 18.18 -5.49
CA VAL A 279 7.07 19.44 -5.38
C VAL A 279 6.11 19.48 -6.57
N THR A 280 4.82 19.52 -6.28
CA THR A 280 3.74 19.46 -7.28
C THR A 280 2.72 20.56 -7.04
N PRO A 281 1.96 21.00 -8.05
CA PRO A 281 0.97 22.06 -7.87
C PRO A 281 -0.09 21.67 -6.84
N TRP A 282 -0.58 20.43 -6.89
CA TRP A 282 -1.59 19.96 -5.92
C TRP A 282 -1.01 19.79 -4.52
N GLY A 283 0.22 19.31 -4.39
CA GLY A 283 0.93 19.22 -3.11
C GLY A 283 1.09 20.59 -2.43
N LEU A 284 1.40 21.63 -3.19
CA LEU A 284 1.48 23.00 -2.67
C LEU A 284 0.12 23.50 -2.16
N LEU A 285 -0.98 23.24 -2.88
CA LEU A 285 -2.32 23.60 -2.44
C LEU A 285 -2.75 22.87 -1.14
N GLN A 286 -2.21 21.69 -0.88
CA GLN A 286 -2.49 20.91 0.32
C GLN A 286 -1.46 21.09 1.45
N ALA A 287 -0.42 21.90 1.27
CA ALA A 287 0.72 22.02 2.19
C ALA A 287 0.30 22.26 3.65
N LYS A 288 -0.76 23.06 3.89
CA LYS A 288 -1.29 23.32 5.23
C LYS A 288 -1.78 22.03 5.91
N ALA A 289 -2.50 21.16 5.20
CA ALA A 289 -3.03 19.93 5.74
C ALA A 289 -1.90 18.94 6.08
N PHE A 290 -0.84 18.91 5.29
CA PHE A 290 0.31 18.02 5.47
C PHE A 290 1.42 18.59 6.37
N TRP A 291 1.26 19.77 6.94
CA TRP A 291 2.33 20.46 7.66
C TRP A 291 2.89 19.66 8.85
N ARG A 292 2.02 19.02 9.62
CA ARG A 292 2.45 18.18 10.77
C ARG A 292 3.27 16.99 10.32
N THR A 293 2.82 16.29 9.28
CA THR A 293 3.51 15.12 8.68
C THR A 293 4.84 15.53 8.06
N PHE A 294 4.85 16.64 7.35
CA PHE A 294 6.08 17.22 6.79
C PHE A 294 7.10 17.53 7.89
N LYS A 295 6.72 18.24 8.95
CA LYS A 295 7.63 18.54 10.09
C LYS A 295 8.22 17.28 10.72
N ALA A 296 7.41 16.24 10.89
CA ALA A 296 7.85 14.98 11.48
C ALA A 296 8.88 14.25 10.60
N ARG A 297 8.80 14.39 9.27
CA ARG A 297 9.57 13.55 8.32
C ARG A 297 10.64 14.29 7.52
N ARG A 298 10.69 15.62 7.54
CA ARG A 298 11.56 16.44 6.69
C ARG A 298 13.04 16.05 6.71
N LYS A 299 13.55 15.52 7.83
CA LYS A 299 14.96 15.11 7.96
C LYS A 299 15.34 13.90 7.07
N GLY A 300 14.36 13.09 6.68
CA GLY A 300 14.53 11.93 5.80
C GLY A 300 14.18 12.20 4.33
N LEU A 301 13.71 13.42 4.02
CA LEU A 301 13.24 13.75 2.68
C LEU A 301 14.26 14.57 1.90
N THR A 302 14.44 14.22 0.63
CA THR A 302 14.99 15.10 -0.40
C THR A 302 13.86 15.72 -1.20
N TYR A 303 14.12 16.80 -1.92
CA TYR A 303 13.12 17.56 -2.66
C TYR A 303 13.50 17.61 -4.13
N ALA A 304 12.51 17.47 -5.00
CA ALA A 304 12.73 17.61 -6.44
C ALA A 304 11.52 18.29 -7.10
N ILE A 305 11.80 19.05 -8.15
CA ILE A 305 10.80 19.48 -9.13
C ILE A 305 11.12 18.70 -10.40
N GLY A 306 10.17 17.92 -10.85
CA GLY A 306 10.36 17.04 -12.00
C GLY A 306 9.12 17.00 -12.90
N ARG A 307 9.10 16.02 -13.81
CA ARG A 307 7.98 15.83 -14.75
C ARG A 307 6.63 15.75 -14.07
N GLN A 308 6.57 15.25 -12.82
CA GLN A 308 5.33 15.15 -12.04
C GLN A 308 4.70 16.51 -11.67
N PHE A 309 5.43 17.61 -11.83
CA PHE A 309 4.87 18.94 -11.71
C PHE A 309 3.81 19.23 -12.80
N ILE A 310 4.05 18.72 -14.02
CA ILE A 310 3.22 18.95 -15.20
C ILE A 310 2.32 17.73 -15.47
N ASP A 311 2.86 16.52 -15.26
CA ASP A 311 2.23 15.25 -15.64
C ASP A 311 2.39 14.22 -14.51
N GLY A 312 1.27 13.68 -14.02
CA GLY A 312 1.24 12.75 -12.89
C GLY A 312 0.03 12.97 -11.99
N PRO A 313 -0.10 12.17 -10.91
CA PRO A 313 -1.31 12.15 -10.09
C PRO A 313 -1.63 13.46 -9.36
N GLU A 314 -0.61 14.28 -9.11
CA GLU A 314 -0.74 15.57 -8.41
C GLU A 314 -0.64 16.79 -9.34
N ALA A 315 -0.61 16.58 -10.65
CA ALA A 315 -0.72 17.66 -11.63
C ALA A 315 -2.14 18.23 -11.66
N LEU A 316 -2.31 19.50 -12.07
CA LEU A 316 -3.61 20.15 -12.21
C LEU A 316 -4.23 19.96 -13.60
N THR A 317 -3.89 18.85 -14.26
CA THR A 317 -4.38 18.54 -15.59
C THR A 317 -5.90 18.35 -15.60
N ARG A 318 -6.54 18.94 -16.60
CA ARG A 318 -7.98 18.75 -16.89
C ARG A 318 -8.14 17.93 -18.17
N TRP A 319 -9.20 17.15 -18.24
CA TRP A 319 -9.57 16.35 -19.43
C TRP A 319 -11.08 16.26 -19.55
N ARG A 320 -11.56 15.84 -20.70
CA ARG A 320 -12.97 15.54 -20.96
C ARG A 320 -13.18 14.03 -20.92
N ALA A 321 -14.38 13.59 -20.54
CA ALA A 321 -14.71 12.17 -20.47
C ALA A 321 -14.68 11.46 -21.84
N ASP A 322 -14.87 12.22 -22.94
CA ASP A 322 -14.80 11.76 -24.34
C ASP A 322 -13.38 11.82 -24.93
N GLY A 323 -12.39 12.35 -24.19
CA GLY A 323 -11.00 12.52 -24.64
C GLY A 323 -9.99 11.67 -23.87
N ILE A 324 -8.75 11.65 -24.34
CA ILE A 324 -7.64 10.94 -23.68
C ILE A 324 -7.35 11.57 -22.31
N SER A 325 -7.42 10.75 -21.27
CA SER A 325 -7.20 11.13 -19.89
C SER A 325 -5.72 11.05 -19.49
N PRO A 326 -5.30 11.65 -18.37
CA PRO A 326 -3.99 11.42 -17.76
C PRO A 326 -3.72 9.95 -17.43
N PHE A 327 -4.77 9.20 -17.13
CA PHE A 327 -4.68 7.78 -16.77
C PHE A 327 -4.28 6.88 -17.95
N GLU A 328 -4.69 7.25 -19.17
CA GLU A 328 -4.27 6.58 -20.41
C GLU A 328 -2.86 6.96 -20.82
N ARG A 329 -2.46 8.22 -20.63
CA ARG A 329 -1.10 8.68 -20.93
C ARG A 329 -0.05 8.03 -20.05
N ILE A 330 -0.39 7.74 -18.78
CA ILE A 330 0.50 7.09 -17.81
C ILE A 330 -0.17 5.83 -17.27
N ARG A 331 -0.08 4.74 -18.05
CA ARG A 331 -0.64 3.43 -17.68
C ARG A 331 -0.02 2.85 -16.41
N THR A 332 1.26 3.10 -16.20
CA THR A 332 1.99 2.70 -15.01
C THR A 332 2.93 3.82 -14.62
N LEU A 333 2.77 4.33 -13.41
CA LEU A 333 3.69 5.31 -12.84
C LEU A 333 4.97 4.61 -12.38
N ASP A 334 6.04 4.75 -13.14
CA ASP A 334 7.32 4.05 -12.95
C ASP A 334 8.46 5.04 -12.75
N PRO A 335 8.54 5.72 -11.58
CA PRO A 335 9.61 6.66 -11.32
C PRO A 335 10.95 5.94 -11.20
N ALA A 336 12.01 6.54 -11.73
CA ALA A 336 13.34 5.99 -11.63
C ALA A 336 13.79 5.86 -10.17
N PRO A 337 14.49 4.76 -9.80
CA PRO A 337 15.08 4.61 -8.47
C PRO A 337 16.21 5.60 -8.25
N ASP A 338 16.47 5.92 -6.99
CA ASP A 338 17.67 6.63 -6.57
C ASP A 338 18.81 5.62 -6.41
N LEU A 339 19.72 5.58 -7.39
CA LEU A 339 20.84 4.64 -7.41
C LEU A 339 21.86 4.89 -6.29
N HIS A 340 21.91 6.12 -5.73
CA HIS A 340 22.73 6.38 -4.55
C HIS A 340 22.19 5.62 -3.32
N LEU A 341 20.87 5.63 -3.12
CA LEU A 341 20.24 4.85 -2.06
C LEU A 341 20.43 3.34 -2.25
N VAL A 342 20.41 2.85 -3.50
CA VAL A 342 20.67 1.43 -3.78
C VAL A 342 22.10 1.06 -3.37
N ARG A 343 23.11 1.83 -3.81
CA ARG A 343 24.51 1.59 -3.41
C ARG A 343 24.70 1.66 -1.90
N LYS A 344 24.09 2.66 -1.25
CA LYS A 344 24.13 2.82 0.20
C LYS A 344 23.50 1.64 0.93
N GLY A 345 22.36 1.15 0.46
CA GLY A 345 21.67 -0.01 1.03
C GLY A 345 22.50 -1.29 0.92
N LEU A 346 23.12 -1.54 -0.25
CA LEU A 346 24.04 -2.68 -0.43
C LEU A 346 25.25 -2.59 0.50
N ALA A 347 25.92 -1.43 0.57
CA ALA A 347 27.07 -1.25 1.43
C ALA A 347 26.71 -1.49 2.92
N LYS A 348 25.56 -0.98 3.36
CA LYS A 348 25.07 -1.20 4.74
C LYS A 348 24.72 -2.66 5.01
N LEU A 349 24.12 -3.34 4.05
CA LEU A 349 23.78 -4.76 4.17
C LEU A 349 25.05 -5.62 4.33
N GLN A 350 26.06 -5.38 3.50
CA GLN A 350 27.37 -6.08 3.54
C GLN A 350 28.16 -5.75 4.82
N GLU A 351 28.09 -4.50 5.29
CA GLU A 351 28.69 -4.08 6.58
C GLU A 351 28.08 -4.86 7.75
N ILE A 352 26.76 -5.04 7.77
CA ILE A 352 26.05 -5.70 8.85
C ILE A 352 26.18 -7.23 8.76
N TYR A 353 26.13 -7.79 7.55
CA TYR A 353 26.26 -9.22 7.32
C TYR A 353 27.46 -9.53 6.40
N PRO A 354 28.63 -9.84 6.97
CA PRO A 354 29.81 -10.19 6.17
C PRO A 354 29.61 -11.37 5.22
N ALA A 355 28.73 -12.31 5.58
CA ALA A 355 28.33 -13.43 4.71
C ALA A 355 27.70 -12.96 3.37
N LEU A 356 27.22 -11.73 3.31
CA LEU A 356 26.63 -11.12 2.09
C LEU A 356 27.65 -10.23 1.35
N THR A 357 28.95 -10.32 1.66
CA THR A 357 29.97 -9.56 0.93
C THR A 357 29.95 -9.91 -0.56
N GLY A 358 29.95 -8.88 -1.41
CA GLY A 358 29.91 -9.07 -2.86
C GLY A 358 28.50 -9.26 -3.46
N ILE A 359 27.46 -9.35 -2.64
CA ILE A 359 26.07 -9.47 -3.13
C ILE A 359 25.70 -8.25 -4.00
N LYS A 360 24.99 -8.50 -5.10
CA LYS A 360 24.58 -7.47 -6.05
C LYS A 360 23.07 -7.21 -5.99
N ALA A 361 22.66 -6.00 -6.35
CA ALA A 361 21.28 -5.72 -6.65
C ALA A 361 20.93 -6.32 -8.01
N ALA A 362 19.97 -7.24 -8.04
CA ALA A 362 19.46 -7.82 -9.28
C ALA A 362 18.55 -6.82 -10.01
N GLN A 363 17.73 -6.08 -9.26
CA GLN A 363 16.87 -5.04 -9.82
C GLN A 363 16.51 -3.99 -8.77
N SER A 364 16.36 -2.73 -9.21
CA SER A 364 15.92 -1.62 -8.38
C SER A 364 14.76 -0.86 -9.03
N TRP A 365 13.91 -0.25 -8.22
CA TRP A 365 12.75 0.52 -8.68
C TRP A 365 12.44 1.69 -7.75
N GLY A 366 11.75 2.68 -8.30
CA GLY A 366 11.06 3.70 -7.53
C GLY A 366 9.58 3.35 -7.37
N GLY A 367 8.95 3.87 -6.35
CA GLY A 367 7.50 3.75 -6.12
C GLY A 367 6.96 5.04 -5.52
N MET A 368 5.75 5.41 -5.91
CA MET A 368 5.07 6.57 -5.32
C MET A 368 4.19 6.08 -4.18
N VAL A 369 4.61 6.34 -2.95
CA VAL A 369 3.83 6.04 -1.74
C VAL A 369 2.83 7.18 -1.56
N ASP A 370 1.55 6.90 -1.73
CA ASP A 370 0.48 7.84 -1.44
C ASP A 370 0.19 7.90 0.07
N SER A 371 -0.02 9.09 0.58
CA SER A 371 -0.25 9.32 2.01
C SER A 371 -1.40 10.28 2.25
N THR A 372 -2.12 10.03 3.33
CA THR A 372 -3.04 10.99 3.96
C THR A 372 -2.29 11.82 5.00
N PRO A 373 -2.83 12.96 5.45
CA PRO A 373 -2.16 13.81 6.44
C PRO A 373 -1.91 13.13 7.79
N ASP A 374 -2.80 12.20 8.19
CA ASP A 374 -2.71 11.44 9.45
C ASP A 374 -2.11 10.04 9.26
N ALA A 375 -1.72 9.70 8.03
CA ALA A 375 -1.23 8.39 7.62
C ALA A 375 -2.23 7.23 7.77
N ILE A 376 -3.51 7.50 8.03
CA ILE A 376 -4.59 6.52 8.11
C ILE A 376 -5.33 6.47 6.75
N PRO A 377 -5.62 5.30 6.18
CA PRO A 377 -6.34 5.23 4.91
C PRO A 377 -7.79 5.72 5.05
N VAL A 378 -8.39 6.10 3.92
CA VAL A 378 -9.83 6.27 3.81
C VAL A 378 -10.41 4.97 3.26
N ILE A 379 -11.34 4.36 4.01
CA ILE A 379 -12.12 3.19 3.59
C ILE A 379 -13.57 3.50 4.00
N ALA A 380 -14.29 4.18 3.12
CA ALA A 380 -15.58 4.77 3.51
C ALA A 380 -16.45 5.15 2.31
N PRO A 381 -17.79 5.26 2.49
CA PRO A 381 -18.65 5.97 1.56
C PRO A 381 -18.34 7.47 1.56
N VAL A 382 -18.63 8.14 0.46
CA VAL A 382 -18.67 9.59 0.34
C VAL A 382 -20.12 10.03 0.45
N ARG A 383 -20.56 10.46 1.63
CA ARG A 383 -21.98 10.74 1.91
C ARG A 383 -22.61 11.79 0.98
N SER A 384 -21.82 12.75 0.50
CA SER A 384 -22.28 13.75 -0.49
C SER A 384 -22.47 13.21 -1.90
N ARG A 385 -22.12 11.93 -2.16
CA ARG A 385 -22.27 11.23 -3.43
C ARG A 385 -22.69 9.77 -3.16
N PRO A 386 -23.99 9.50 -2.96
CA PRO A 386 -24.47 8.14 -2.72
C PRO A 386 -24.00 7.17 -3.82
N GLY A 387 -23.58 5.99 -3.41
CA GLY A 387 -22.96 5.00 -4.28
C GLY A 387 -21.46 5.16 -4.50
N LEU A 388 -20.83 6.26 -4.05
CA LEU A 388 -19.38 6.43 -4.14
C LEU A 388 -18.69 6.00 -2.87
N PHE A 389 -17.66 5.15 -3.01
CA PHE A 389 -16.79 4.66 -1.94
C PHE A 389 -15.32 4.91 -2.28
N ILE A 390 -14.50 5.05 -1.28
CA ILE A 390 -13.04 5.23 -1.40
C ILE A 390 -12.33 4.14 -0.60
N ALA A 391 -11.28 3.54 -1.16
CA ALA A 391 -10.29 2.72 -0.44
C ALA A 391 -8.89 3.13 -0.90
N SER A 392 -8.33 4.20 -0.32
CA SER A 392 -7.10 4.82 -0.78
C SER A 392 -6.37 5.59 0.32
N GLY A 393 -5.14 6.06 0.04
CA GLY A 393 -4.36 6.82 1.01
C GLY A 393 -3.69 5.94 2.06
N PHE A 394 -3.22 4.76 1.67
CA PHE A 394 -2.69 3.74 2.59
C PHE A 394 -1.32 4.06 3.19
N SER A 395 -0.68 5.13 2.82
CA SER A 395 0.53 5.66 3.47
C SER A 395 1.69 4.65 3.59
N GLY A 396 1.84 3.76 2.60
CA GLY A 396 2.84 2.69 2.59
C GLY A 396 2.43 1.41 3.34
N HIS A 397 1.22 1.33 3.87
CA HIS A 397 0.71 0.19 4.65
C HIS A 397 -0.19 -0.77 3.86
N GLY A 398 -0.68 -0.34 2.70
CA GLY A 398 -1.76 -0.96 1.96
C GLY A 398 -1.53 -2.40 1.50
N PHE A 399 -0.29 -2.89 1.46
CA PHE A 399 -0.03 -4.29 1.14
C PHE A 399 -0.41 -5.20 2.31
N GLY A 400 0.16 -4.94 3.50
CA GLY A 400 -0.06 -5.78 4.67
C GLY A 400 -1.51 -5.77 5.16
N ILE A 401 -2.16 -4.60 5.19
CA ILE A 401 -3.54 -4.47 5.67
C ILE A 401 -4.59 -4.62 4.54
N GLY A 402 -4.14 -4.69 3.29
CA GLY A 402 -5.01 -4.64 2.12
C GLY A 402 -6.10 -5.71 2.04
N PRO A 403 -5.83 -6.98 2.37
CA PRO A 403 -6.89 -7.99 2.40
C PRO A 403 -8.05 -7.62 3.31
N ALA A 404 -7.78 -7.18 4.54
CA ALA A 404 -8.82 -6.73 5.48
C ALA A 404 -9.45 -5.38 5.06
N ALA A 405 -8.67 -4.48 4.45
CA ALA A 405 -9.20 -3.23 3.92
C ALA A 405 -10.20 -3.47 2.77
N GLY A 406 -9.92 -4.44 1.90
CA GLY A 406 -10.85 -4.87 0.87
C GLY A 406 -12.11 -5.49 1.43
N GLN A 407 -12.00 -6.29 2.50
CA GLN A 407 -13.15 -6.84 3.22
C GLN A 407 -14.01 -5.71 3.81
N LEU A 408 -13.41 -4.76 4.52
CA LEU A 408 -14.12 -3.61 5.08
C LEU A 408 -14.83 -2.80 3.99
N ALA A 409 -14.16 -2.55 2.86
CA ALA A 409 -14.77 -1.85 1.74
C ALA A 409 -15.99 -2.61 1.19
N ALA A 410 -15.88 -3.94 1.04
CA ALA A 410 -16.97 -4.80 0.60
C ALA A 410 -18.15 -4.78 1.58
N ASP A 411 -17.89 -4.86 2.89
CA ASP A 411 -18.92 -4.79 3.93
C ASP A 411 -19.69 -3.47 3.84
N LEU A 412 -18.97 -2.34 3.73
CA LEU A 412 -19.58 -1.01 3.62
C LEU A 412 -20.40 -0.82 2.34
N ILE A 413 -19.92 -1.35 1.20
CA ILE A 413 -20.64 -1.26 -0.08
C ILE A 413 -21.95 -2.04 -0.01
N ARG A 414 -21.94 -3.20 0.61
CA ARG A 414 -23.14 -4.07 0.74
C ARG A 414 -24.10 -3.62 1.85
N GLY A 415 -23.64 -2.72 2.76
CA GLY A 415 -24.38 -2.41 3.99
C GLY A 415 -24.37 -3.55 5.02
N ASP A 416 -23.41 -4.47 4.91
CA ASP A 416 -23.21 -5.55 5.88
C ASP A 416 -22.57 -5.00 7.17
N ARG A 417 -22.57 -5.79 8.25
CA ARG A 417 -21.86 -5.42 9.49
C ARG A 417 -20.36 -5.32 9.20
N PRO A 418 -19.72 -4.17 9.43
CA PRO A 418 -18.29 -4.01 9.16
C PRO A 418 -17.43 -4.97 9.97
N CYS A 419 -16.43 -5.56 9.36
CA CYS A 419 -15.49 -6.51 9.98
C CYS A 419 -14.61 -5.89 11.07
N VAL A 420 -14.45 -4.58 11.06
CA VAL A 420 -13.84 -3.75 12.12
C VAL A 420 -14.58 -2.43 12.21
N ASP A 421 -14.37 -1.65 13.30
CA ASP A 421 -14.92 -0.30 13.42
C ASP A 421 -14.45 0.59 12.26
N PRO A 422 -15.37 1.10 11.40
CA PRO A 422 -15.02 1.93 10.26
C PRO A 422 -14.73 3.40 10.62
N ALA A 423 -15.03 3.84 11.85
CA ALA A 423 -14.96 5.24 12.26
C ALA A 423 -13.58 5.89 12.03
N PRO A 424 -12.45 5.22 12.29
CA PRO A 424 -11.13 5.78 12.01
C PRO A 424 -10.86 6.03 10.52
N TYR A 425 -11.52 5.31 9.63
CA TYR A 425 -11.29 5.32 8.18
C TYR A 425 -12.28 6.20 7.40
N ARG A 426 -13.18 6.92 8.10
CA ARG A 426 -14.22 7.74 7.46
C ARG A 426 -13.64 8.83 6.57
N TYR A 427 -14.31 9.08 5.43
CA TYR A 427 -13.94 10.14 4.49
C TYR A 427 -14.11 11.54 5.07
N GLU A 428 -15.18 11.76 5.84
CA GLU A 428 -15.59 13.09 6.34
C GLU A 428 -14.49 13.77 7.14
N ARG A 429 -13.60 13.02 7.83
CA ARG A 429 -12.48 13.60 8.57
C ARG A 429 -11.53 14.44 7.70
N MET A 430 -11.54 14.21 6.36
CA MET A 430 -10.75 14.99 5.40
C MET A 430 -11.35 16.35 5.09
N VAL A 431 -12.64 16.59 5.39
CA VAL A 431 -13.40 17.74 4.92
C VAL A 431 -14.21 18.45 6.00
N ASP A 432 -14.46 17.83 7.15
CA ASP A 432 -15.30 18.34 8.24
C ASP A 432 -14.55 19.25 9.24
N GLY A 433 -13.24 19.45 9.04
CA GLY A 433 -12.41 20.24 9.96
C GLY A 433 -11.90 19.46 11.18
N SER A 434 -12.11 18.14 11.22
CA SER A 434 -11.59 17.28 12.29
C SER A 434 -10.08 17.47 12.48
N ASP A 435 -9.62 17.46 13.73
CA ASP A 435 -8.18 17.35 14.00
C ASP A 435 -7.72 15.93 13.63
N LEU A 436 -6.92 15.83 12.59
CA LEU A 436 -6.34 14.57 12.12
C LEU A 436 -5.26 14.00 13.08
N GLY A 437 -4.89 14.76 14.09
CA GLY A 437 -3.91 14.34 15.09
C GLY A 437 -2.47 14.36 14.57
N LYS A 438 -1.61 13.63 15.27
CA LYS A 438 -0.24 13.37 14.80
C LYS A 438 -0.28 12.27 13.75
N PRO A 439 0.59 12.34 12.72
CA PRO A 439 0.71 11.23 11.76
C PRO A 439 1.13 9.96 12.50
N GLY A 440 0.50 8.84 12.15
CA GLY A 440 0.87 7.54 12.66
C GLY A 440 2.33 7.17 12.35
N MET A 441 2.81 6.13 12.99
CA MET A 441 4.14 5.58 12.71
C MET A 441 4.11 4.89 11.35
N LEU A 442 4.96 5.33 10.42
CA LEU A 442 5.12 4.78 9.06
C LEU A 442 6.28 3.79 9.01
#